data_7670f5ea936f6b604bc5f0100c3cf182
#
_entry.id   7670f5ea936f6b604bc5f0100c3cf182
#
_cell.length_a   1.000
_cell.length_b   1.000
_cell.length_c   1.000
_cell.angle_alpha   90.00
_cell.angle_beta   90.00
_cell.angle_gamma   90.00
#
_symmetry.space_group_name_H-M   'P 1'
#
loop_
_entity.id
_entity.type
_entity.pdbx_description
1 polymer ?
#
loop_
_entity_poly.entity_id
_entity_poly.type
_entity_poly.pdbx_seq_one_letter_code
_entity_poly.pdbx_strand_id
1 'polypeptide(L)'
;MLKKQILFLIILPLIFSQKNIEEIKTQITESCSDPTHKHYSQISLGYITPWKRKGYEMVEKYYNKFDIISPTWFELKGDNYGGEFNIRIDGGNNVDMSYLKDIRLKNPNMKIIPRLHCDKLSYEDYKNWFNGKSLDNFIKILLRRADYNNLDGFIFDCIQFWMNEDIYKFFSNALPLISDALHKKNKQIIITLFPYSESNIINEVNDKNFEYLSNYIDYFNIMTYDYLQYSNQENDTENNFFNAPLNWIKKTIDYYVPNNNTNLLKKILLGLPFHGYIIEKNDRRKGSILDSDKYEMFVNTIDEGLKWDEIACEHTIIGKENNKDIVAIYPTRDFFKERLKYSLDKKLGGIAIWDIGNGIENFMNEF
;
A
#
# COMPACT_ATOMS: atom_id res chain seq x y z
N MET A 1 59.81 17.89 -26.49
CA MET A 1 58.62 18.76 -26.43
C MET A 1 57.38 17.86 -26.43
N LEU A 2 56.85 17.52 -25.25
CA LEU A 2 55.59 16.78 -25.14
C LEU A 2 54.44 17.77 -25.00
N LYS A 3 53.56 17.81 -25.96
CA LYS A 3 52.29 18.56 -25.86
C LYS A 3 51.34 17.81 -24.96
N LYS A 4 51.06 18.38 -23.78
CA LYS A 4 49.95 17.97 -22.93
C LYS A 4 48.64 18.40 -23.60
N GLN A 5 47.87 17.43 -24.10
CA GLN A 5 46.47 17.66 -24.43
C GLN A 5 45.66 17.68 -23.13
N ILE A 6 45.14 18.84 -22.77
CA ILE A 6 44.16 18.99 -21.70
C ILE A 6 42.79 18.63 -22.31
N LEU A 7 42.27 17.47 -21.89
CA LEU A 7 40.89 17.02 -22.18
C LEU A 7 39.95 17.82 -21.28
N PHE A 8 39.29 18.83 -21.85
CA PHE A 8 38.15 19.50 -21.20
C PHE A 8 36.98 18.53 -21.23
N LEU A 9 36.72 17.84 -20.10
CA LEU A 9 35.44 17.21 -19.85
C LEU A 9 34.40 18.33 -19.65
N ILE A 10 33.62 18.60 -20.68
CA ILE A 10 32.42 19.39 -20.55
C ILE A 10 31.43 18.52 -19.78
N ILE A 11 31.34 18.73 -18.48
CA ILE A 11 30.22 18.26 -17.67
C ILE A 11 29.04 19.13 -18.12
N LEU A 12 28.24 18.62 -19.06
CA LEU A 12 26.89 19.14 -19.29
C LEU A 12 26.13 18.93 -17.99
N PRO A 13 25.65 19.98 -17.30
CA PRO A 13 24.70 19.79 -16.25
C PRO A 13 23.48 19.11 -16.90
N LEU A 14 23.16 17.91 -16.45
CA LEU A 14 21.84 17.34 -16.67
C LEU A 14 20.85 18.35 -16.08
N ILE A 15 20.28 19.17 -16.94
CA ILE A 15 19.15 20.04 -16.60
C ILE A 15 17.98 19.08 -16.43
N PHE A 16 17.88 18.50 -15.23
CA PHE A 16 16.60 17.95 -14.77
C PHE A 16 15.68 19.16 -14.69
N SER A 17 14.72 19.20 -15.58
CA SER A 17 13.64 20.17 -15.54
C SER A 17 12.95 20.03 -14.19
N GLN A 18 13.30 20.89 -13.23
CA GLN A 18 12.52 21.01 -12.00
C GLN A 18 11.12 21.41 -12.45
N LYS A 19 10.14 20.55 -12.21
CA LYS A 19 8.74 20.90 -12.41
C LYS A 19 8.44 22.16 -11.60
N ASN A 20 7.74 23.07 -12.22
CA ASN A 20 7.22 24.23 -11.53
C ASN A 20 5.84 23.90 -10.94
N ILE A 21 5.36 24.74 -10.05
CA ILE A 21 4.07 24.55 -9.41
C ILE A 21 2.91 24.50 -10.40
N GLU A 22 3.00 25.21 -11.53
CA GLU A 22 1.99 25.22 -12.57
C GLU A 22 1.86 23.87 -13.28
N GLU A 23 2.96 23.11 -13.44
CA GLU A 23 2.89 21.75 -13.95
C GLU A 23 2.15 20.81 -12.98
N ILE A 24 2.31 21.01 -11.67
CA ILE A 24 1.57 20.27 -10.65
C ILE A 24 0.09 20.63 -10.69
N LYS A 25 -0.26 21.93 -10.78
CA LYS A 25 -1.65 22.40 -10.94
C LYS A 25 -2.32 21.76 -12.16
N THR A 26 -1.59 21.70 -13.27
CA THR A 26 -2.06 21.06 -14.50
C THR A 26 -2.31 19.56 -14.28
N GLN A 27 -1.38 18.83 -13.61
CA GLN A 27 -1.56 17.40 -13.33
C GLN A 27 -2.78 17.11 -12.45
N ILE A 28 -3.14 18.01 -11.54
CA ILE A 28 -4.30 17.83 -10.66
C ILE A 28 -5.60 17.88 -11.45
N THR A 29 -5.70 18.76 -12.45
CA THR A 29 -6.92 18.99 -13.22
C THR A 29 -7.07 18.07 -14.45
N GLU A 30 -5.98 17.48 -14.92
CA GLU A 30 -6.02 16.57 -16.05
C GLU A 30 -6.52 15.19 -15.68
N SER A 31 -7.39 14.63 -16.50
CA SER A 31 -7.78 13.23 -16.44
C SER A 31 -6.72 12.32 -17.07
N CYS A 32 -6.84 11.01 -16.84
CA CYS A 32 -6.03 10.04 -17.57
C CYS A 32 -6.36 10.06 -19.06
N SER A 33 -5.33 10.16 -19.90
CA SER A 33 -5.45 10.25 -21.36
C SER A 33 -5.87 8.91 -22.01
N ASP A 34 -5.51 7.78 -21.40
CA ASP A 34 -5.87 6.44 -21.87
C ASP A 34 -6.45 5.60 -20.71
N PRO A 35 -7.76 5.66 -20.48
CA PRO A 35 -8.41 4.94 -19.39
C PRO A 35 -8.48 3.42 -19.60
N THR A 36 -8.25 2.94 -20.83
CA THR A 36 -8.49 1.54 -21.20
C THR A 36 -7.23 0.69 -21.24
N HIS A 37 -6.08 1.29 -21.50
CA HIS A 37 -4.81 0.57 -21.60
C HIS A 37 -4.05 0.56 -20.29
N LYS A 38 -3.66 -0.63 -19.85
CA LYS A 38 -2.78 -0.81 -18.69
C LYS A 38 -1.32 -0.80 -19.15
N HIS A 39 -0.56 0.22 -18.73
CA HIS A 39 0.85 0.37 -19.06
C HIS A 39 1.76 -0.44 -18.14
N TYR A 40 1.37 -0.57 -16.87
CA TYR A 40 2.14 -1.32 -15.88
C TYR A 40 1.87 -2.83 -16.02
N SER A 41 2.89 -3.60 -16.38
CA SER A 41 2.75 -5.00 -16.80
C SER A 41 2.62 -6.02 -15.65
N GLN A 42 2.95 -5.64 -14.41
CA GLN A 42 2.81 -6.48 -13.22
C GLN A 42 1.43 -6.26 -12.56
N ILE A 43 1.18 -6.95 -11.44
CA ILE A 43 -0.08 -6.86 -10.72
C ILE A 43 -0.29 -5.45 -10.16
N SER A 44 -1.47 -4.90 -10.38
CA SER A 44 -1.96 -3.69 -9.75
C SER A 44 -3.13 -4.05 -8.84
N LEU A 45 -2.93 -3.92 -7.53
CA LEU A 45 -3.97 -4.06 -6.52
C LEU A 45 -4.40 -2.68 -6.04
N GLY A 46 -5.70 -2.42 -6.01
CA GLY A 46 -6.25 -1.16 -5.50
C GLY A 46 -7.20 -1.37 -4.34
N TYR A 47 -6.95 -0.67 -3.22
CA TYR A 47 -7.89 -0.63 -2.10
C TYR A 47 -8.97 0.40 -2.35
N ILE A 48 -10.23 0.04 -2.06
CA ILE A 48 -11.38 0.95 -2.04
C ILE A 48 -12.06 0.92 -0.68
N THR A 49 -12.45 2.09 -0.19
CA THR A 49 -12.98 2.26 1.16
C THR A 49 -14.44 2.67 1.12
N PRO A 50 -15.33 2.08 1.93
CA PRO A 50 -16.77 2.34 1.87
C PRO A 50 -17.15 3.78 2.26
N TRP A 51 -16.27 4.50 2.94
CA TRP A 51 -16.46 5.90 3.33
C TRP A 51 -16.01 6.91 2.26
N LYS A 52 -15.39 6.46 1.14
CA LYS A 52 -14.91 7.36 0.07
C LYS A 52 -15.38 6.88 -1.30
N ARG A 53 -16.53 7.42 -1.74
CA ARG A 53 -17.21 7.04 -2.99
C ARG A 53 -16.33 7.20 -4.23
N LYS A 54 -15.47 8.23 -4.24
CA LYS A 54 -14.52 8.51 -5.34
C LYS A 54 -13.69 7.27 -5.72
N GLY A 55 -13.31 6.43 -4.73
CA GLY A 55 -12.56 5.19 -5.01
C GLY A 55 -13.33 4.22 -5.90
N TYR A 56 -14.62 4.04 -5.66
CA TYR A 56 -15.49 3.19 -6.47
C TYR A 56 -15.66 3.76 -7.89
N GLU A 57 -15.91 5.06 -8.01
CA GLU A 57 -16.04 5.76 -9.29
C GLU A 57 -14.76 5.68 -10.13
N MET A 58 -13.59 5.82 -9.50
CA MET A 58 -12.29 5.67 -10.18
C MET A 58 -12.08 4.24 -10.69
N VAL A 59 -12.44 3.21 -9.92
CA VAL A 59 -12.34 1.83 -10.39
C VAL A 59 -13.30 1.58 -11.55
N GLU A 60 -14.52 2.11 -11.51
CA GLU A 60 -15.49 1.97 -12.62
C GLU A 60 -15.00 2.62 -13.91
N LYS A 61 -14.30 3.74 -13.81
CA LYS A 61 -13.74 4.49 -14.94
C LYS A 61 -12.45 3.84 -15.46
N TYR A 62 -11.59 3.36 -14.56
CA TYR A 62 -10.25 2.85 -14.86
C TYR A 62 -10.09 1.35 -14.58
N TYR A 63 -11.16 0.56 -14.77
CA TYR A 63 -11.21 -0.87 -14.42
C TYR A 63 -10.10 -1.72 -15.07
N ASN A 64 -9.58 -1.32 -16.22
CA ASN A 64 -8.49 -2.04 -16.90
C ASN A 64 -7.11 -1.77 -16.29
N LYS A 65 -6.97 -0.76 -15.41
CA LYS A 65 -5.71 -0.46 -14.72
C LYS A 65 -5.42 -1.41 -13.55
N PHE A 66 -6.44 -2.14 -13.07
CA PHE A 66 -6.35 -3.00 -11.88
C PHE A 66 -6.57 -4.47 -12.22
N ASP A 67 -5.73 -5.33 -11.63
CA ASP A 67 -5.93 -6.79 -11.66
C ASP A 67 -6.70 -7.27 -10.44
N ILE A 68 -6.54 -6.58 -9.30
CA ILE A 68 -7.17 -6.90 -8.03
C ILE A 68 -7.78 -5.65 -7.42
N ILE A 69 -9.04 -5.74 -7.00
CA ILE A 69 -9.69 -4.75 -6.16
C ILE A 69 -9.86 -5.32 -4.76
N SER A 70 -9.45 -4.54 -3.76
CA SER A 70 -9.60 -4.90 -2.36
C SER A 70 -10.54 -3.93 -1.63
N PRO A 71 -11.83 -4.25 -1.56
CA PRO A 71 -12.75 -3.49 -0.72
C PRO A 71 -12.44 -3.69 0.77
N THR A 72 -12.45 -2.59 1.53
CA THR A 72 -12.20 -2.63 2.98
C THR A 72 -13.51 -2.80 3.75
N TRP A 73 -14.24 -3.87 3.48
CA TRP A 73 -15.58 -4.08 4.02
C TRP A 73 -15.60 -4.81 5.34
N PHE A 74 -14.64 -5.70 5.58
CA PHE A 74 -14.77 -6.71 6.63
C PHE A 74 -13.86 -6.44 7.81
N GLU A 75 -14.43 -6.67 9.00
CA GLU A 75 -13.73 -6.62 10.28
C GLU A 75 -13.92 -7.95 11.01
N LEU A 76 -12.85 -8.49 11.55
CA LEU A 76 -12.89 -9.69 12.37
C LEU A 76 -13.17 -9.31 13.82
N LYS A 77 -14.07 -10.06 14.46
CA LYS A 77 -14.42 -9.88 15.89
C LYS A 77 -14.52 -11.22 16.58
N GLY A 78 -14.02 -11.26 17.80
CA GLY A 78 -14.25 -12.37 18.72
C GLY A 78 -15.72 -12.42 19.15
N ASP A 79 -16.27 -13.61 19.24
CA ASP A 79 -17.65 -13.85 19.66
C ASP A 79 -17.72 -15.09 20.56
N ASN A 80 -18.22 -14.90 21.78
CA ASN A 80 -18.43 -15.95 22.77
C ASN A 80 -19.92 -16.29 22.83
N TYR A 81 -20.41 -17.09 21.90
CA TYR A 81 -21.80 -17.53 21.90
C TYR A 81 -21.94 -18.96 22.43
N GLY A 82 -22.80 -19.15 23.43
CA GLY A 82 -23.07 -20.47 24.00
C GLY A 82 -21.89 -21.14 24.71
N GLY A 83 -20.89 -20.35 25.15
CA GLY A 83 -19.69 -20.86 25.85
C GLY A 83 -18.58 -21.33 24.89
N GLU A 84 -18.78 -21.22 23.59
CA GLU A 84 -17.76 -21.51 22.57
C GLU A 84 -17.27 -20.21 21.94
N PHE A 85 -15.94 -20.06 21.86
CA PHE A 85 -15.34 -18.94 21.14
C PHE A 85 -15.37 -19.18 19.63
N ASN A 86 -15.73 -18.13 18.89
CA ASN A 86 -15.69 -18.10 17.43
C ASN A 86 -15.19 -16.73 16.96
N ILE A 87 -14.68 -16.69 15.71
CA ILE A 87 -14.46 -15.45 15.00
C ILE A 87 -15.60 -15.24 14.02
N ARG A 88 -16.21 -14.06 14.05
CA ARG A 88 -17.18 -13.64 13.02
C ARG A 88 -16.58 -12.58 12.09
N ILE A 89 -17.11 -12.52 10.88
CA ILE A 89 -16.77 -11.52 9.87
C ILE A 89 -17.91 -10.50 9.80
N ASP A 90 -17.70 -9.34 10.39
CA ASP A 90 -18.63 -8.20 10.34
C ASP A 90 -18.43 -7.37 9.06
N GLY A 91 -19.33 -6.42 8.80
CA GLY A 91 -19.25 -5.49 7.66
C GLY A 91 -19.96 -5.97 6.39
N GLY A 92 -20.70 -7.07 6.46
CA GLY A 92 -21.49 -7.57 5.32
C GLY A 92 -22.42 -6.53 4.69
N ASN A 93 -22.88 -5.53 5.45
CA ASN A 93 -23.73 -4.43 4.97
C ASN A 93 -23.02 -3.48 3.99
N ASN A 94 -21.68 -3.49 3.98
CA ASN A 94 -20.90 -2.68 3.06
C ASN A 94 -20.74 -3.33 1.68
N VAL A 95 -21.15 -4.60 1.54
CA VAL A 95 -20.98 -5.35 0.30
C VAL A 95 -22.06 -4.93 -0.70
N ASP A 96 -21.63 -4.25 -1.76
CA ASP A 96 -22.49 -3.92 -2.89
C ASP A 96 -22.35 -4.98 -4.00
N MET A 97 -23.30 -5.92 -4.04
CA MET A 97 -23.30 -7.00 -5.02
C MET A 97 -23.59 -6.52 -6.44
N SER A 98 -24.30 -5.39 -6.61
CA SER A 98 -24.54 -4.81 -7.94
C SER A 98 -23.26 -4.22 -8.50
N TYR A 99 -22.52 -3.47 -7.68
CA TYR A 99 -21.20 -2.95 -8.04
C TYR A 99 -20.24 -4.07 -8.45
N LEU A 100 -20.14 -5.14 -7.65
CA LEU A 100 -19.28 -6.28 -7.98
C LEU A 100 -19.64 -6.93 -9.31
N LYS A 101 -20.92 -7.08 -9.60
CA LYS A 101 -21.41 -7.62 -10.87
C LYS A 101 -21.03 -6.71 -12.03
N ASP A 102 -21.23 -5.40 -11.88
CA ASP A 102 -20.95 -4.43 -12.94
C ASP A 102 -19.45 -4.34 -13.24
N ILE A 103 -18.60 -4.35 -12.22
CA ILE A 103 -17.14 -4.39 -12.40
C ILE A 103 -16.70 -5.67 -13.13
N ARG A 104 -17.24 -6.84 -12.77
CA ARG A 104 -16.90 -8.10 -13.45
C ARG A 104 -17.41 -8.15 -14.89
N LEU A 105 -18.49 -7.46 -15.21
CA LEU A 105 -18.96 -7.32 -16.60
C LEU A 105 -18.00 -6.46 -17.43
N LYS A 106 -17.43 -5.41 -16.83
CA LYS A 106 -16.43 -4.55 -17.48
C LYS A 106 -15.06 -5.23 -17.62
N ASN A 107 -14.63 -5.94 -16.58
CA ASN A 107 -13.35 -6.68 -16.54
C ASN A 107 -13.54 -8.07 -15.92
N PRO A 108 -13.82 -9.11 -16.72
CA PRO A 108 -14.04 -10.48 -16.23
C PRO A 108 -12.83 -11.11 -15.54
N ASN A 109 -11.63 -10.59 -15.79
CA ASN A 109 -10.38 -11.07 -15.20
C ASN A 109 -10.05 -10.42 -13.86
N MET A 110 -10.75 -9.34 -13.49
CA MET A 110 -10.51 -8.64 -12.23
C MET A 110 -10.87 -9.52 -11.04
N LYS A 111 -9.93 -9.67 -10.13
CA LYS A 111 -10.14 -10.37 -8.87
C LYS A 111 -10.66 -9.42 -7.80
N ILE A 112 -11.56 -9.92 -6.97
CA ILE A 112 -12.13 -9.20 -5.84
C ILE A 112 -11.69 -9.91 -4.57
N ILE A 113 -10.73 -9.30 -3.87
CA ILE A 113 -10.06 -9.86 -2.69
C ILE A 113 -10.17 -8.85 -1.55
N PRO A 114 -11.28 -8.87 -0.78
CA PRO A 114 -11.49 -7.89 0.27
C PRO A 114 -10.50 -8.03 1.43
N ARG A 115 -10.28 -6.90 2.11
CA ARG A 115 -9.49 -6.79 3.32
C ARG A 115 -10.28 -7.31 4.52
N LEU A 116 -9.63 -8.13 5.33
CA LEU A 116 -10.05 -8.53 6.67
C LEU A 116 -9.24 -7.76 7.70
N HIS A 117 -9.89 -6.91 8.47
CA HIS A 117 -9.26 -6.07 9.48
C HIS A 117 -9.43 -6.66 10.87
N CYS A 118 -8.39 -6.62 11.70
CA CYS A 118 -8.34 -7.35 12.98
C CYS A 118 -8.15 -6.46 14.22
N ASP A 119 -8.23 -5.15 14.11
CA ASP A 119 -7.87 -4.21 15.20
C ASP A 119 -8.70 -4.35 16.47
N LYS A 120 -9.86 -5.00 16.39
CA LYS A 120 -10.75 -5.21 17.54
C LYS A 120 -10.55 -6.54 18.25
N LEU A 121 -9.58 -7.34 17.81
CA LEU A 121 -9.26 -8.60 18.47
C LEU A 121 -8.28 -8.35 19.62
N SER A 122 -8.60 -8.87 20.80
CA SER A 122 -7.70 -8.92 21.95
C SER A 122 -6.68 -10.06 21.80
N TYR A 123 -5.64 -10.05 22.63
CA TYR A 123 -4.67 -11.16 22.68
C TYR A 123 -5.37 -12.51 22.95
N GLU A 124 -6.35 -12.53 23.86
CA GLU A 124 -7.09 -13.75 24.19
C GLU A 124 -7.99 -14.23 23.02
N ASP A 125 -8.52 -13.29 22.22
CA ASP A 125 -9.22 -13.64 20.99
C ASP A 125 -8.31 -14.34 19.99
N TYR A 126 -7.08 -13.84 19.80
CA TYR A 126 -6.09 -14.50 18.92
C TYR A 126 -5.72 -15.89 19.41
N LYS A 127 -5.47 -16.07 20.70
CA LYS A 127 -5.14 -17.35 21.30
C LYS A 127 -6.27 -18.37 21.12
N ASN A 128 -7.52 -17.95 21.33
CA ASN A 128 -8.68 -18.81 21.16
C ASN A 128 -9.02 -19.07 19.70
N TRP A 129 -8.78 -18.11 18.80
CA TRP A 129 -9.05 -18.24 17.37
C TRP A 129 -8.28 -19.38 16.73
N PHE A 130 -6.97 -19.45 16.99
CA PHE A 130 -6.10 -20.44 16.36
C PHE A 130 -6.13 -21.81 17.08
N ASN A 131 -7.08 -22.04 17.96
CA ASN A 131 -7.23 -23.29 18.67
C ASN A 131 -8.33 -24.17 18.04
N GLY A 132 -7.94 -25.34 17.55
CA GLY A 132 -8.78 -26.48 17.15
C GLY A 132 -10.11 -26.12 16.47
N LYS A 133 -11.24 -26.34 17.18
CA LYS A 133 -12.60 -26.14 16.64
C LYS A 133 -12.89 -24.71 16.17
N SER A 134 -12.33 -23.71 16.85
CA SER A 134 -12.51 -22.30 16.45
C SER A 134 -11.86 -22.00 15.11
N LEU A 135 -10.67 -22.51 14.85
CA LEU A 135 -9.99 -22.41 13.56
C LEU A 135 -10.80 -23.08 12.44
N ASP A 136 -11.29 -24.30 12.68
CA ASP A 136 -12.12 -25.02 11.70
C ASP A 136 -13.41 -24.28 11.37
N ASN A 137 -14.05 -23.68 12.38
CA ASN A 137 -15.24 -22.86 12.19
C ASN A 137 -14.93 -21.59 11.39
N PHE A 138 -13.80 -20.93 11.69
CA PHE A 138 -13.38 -19.75 10.96
C PHE A 138 -13.12 -20.05 9.49
N ILE A 139 -12.42 -21.14 9.17
CA ILE A 139 -12.20 -21.59 7.80
C ILE A 139 -13.55 -21.78 7.06
N LYS A 140 -14.53 -22.43 7.70
CA LYS A 140 -15.85 -22.59 7.12
C LYS A 140 -16.57 -21.25 6.88
N ILE A 141 -16.43 -20.30 7.80
CA ILE A 141 -17.00 -18.94 7.66
C ILE A 141 -16.34 -18.21 6.48
N LEU A 142 -15.00 -18.26 6.35
CA LEU A 142 -14.28 -17.68 5.22
C LEU A 142 -14.78 -18.23 3.89
N LEU A 143 -14.82 -19.56 3.75
CA LEU A 143 -15.25 -20.20 2.51
C LEU A 143 -16.70 -19.85 2.16
N ARG A 144 -17.62 -19.89 3.13
CA ARG A 144 -19.02 -19.47 2.92
C ARG A 144 -19.13 -18.01 2.49
N ARG A 145 -18.34 -17.11 3.10
CA ARG A 145 -18.32 -15.70 2.73
C ARG A 145 -17.77 -15.50 1.32
N ALA A 146 -16.72 -16.21 0.96
CA ALA A 146 -16.14 -16.18 -0.38
C ALA A 146 -17.15 -16.66 -1.44
N ASP A 147 -17.81 -17.77 -1.20
CA ASP A 147 -18.80 -18.34 -2.14
C ASP A 147 -20.05 -17.44 -2.25
N TYR A 148 -20.60 -16.96 -1.11
CA TYR A 148 -21.80 -16.12 -1.10
C TYR A 148 -21.62 -14.79 -1.83
N ASN A 149 -20.46 -14.14 -1.66
CA ASN A 149 -20.16 -12.85 -2.29
C ASN A 149 -19.35 -13.01 -3.60
N ASN A 150 -19.11 -14.23 -4.07
CA ASN A 150 -18.29 -14.51 -5.25
C ASN A 150 -16.93 -13.83 -5.20
N LEU A 151 -16.20 -14.02 -4.10
CA LEU A 151 -14.86 -13.41 -3.86
C LEU A 151 -13.76 -14.35 -4.35
N ASP A 152 -12.60 -13.78 -4.71
CA ASP A 152 -11.43 -14.51 -5.21
C ASP A 152 -10.40 -14.80 -4.11
N GLY A 153 -10.63 -14.40 -2.87
CA GLY A 153 -9.75 -14.60 -1.74
C GLY A 153 -9.94 -13.57 -0.66
N PHE A 154 -8.92 -13.41 0.19
CA PHE A 154 -8.91 -12.43 1.27
C PHE A 154 -7.53 -11.84 1.50
N ILE A 155 -7.48 -10.57 1.92
CA ILE A 155 -6.28 -9.92 2.44
C ILE A 155 -6.39 -9.87 3.96
N PHE A 156 -5.48 -10.55 4.67
CA PHE A 156 -5.38 -10.44 6.12
C PHE A 156 -4.54 -9.23 6.48
N ASP A 157 -5.19 -8.23 7.03
CA ASP A 157 -4.57 -7.01 7.54
C ASP A 157 -4.68 -6.98 9.07
N CYS A 158 -3.87 -7.83 9.69
CA CYS A 158 -3.86 -8.12 11.11
C CYS A 158 -2.48 -7.80 11.67
N ILE A 159 -2.22 -6.54 11.96
CA ILE A 159 -0.89 -6.06 12.38
C ILE A 159 -0.34 -6.78 13.60
N GLN A 160 -1.21 -7.25 14.50
CA GLN A 160 -0.81 -8.01 15.70
C GLN A 160 -0.10 -9.33 15.36
N PHE A 161 -0.32 -9.90 14.17
CA PHE A 161 0.42 -11.09 13.72
C PHE A 161 1.93 -10.86 13.68
N TRP A 162 2.35 -9.60 13.49
CA TRP A 162 3.75 -9.25 13.31
C TRP A 162 4.35 -8.54 14.52
N MET A 163 3.52 -8.02 15.41
CA MET A 163 3.97 -7.26 16.58
C MET A 163 4.08 -8.10 17.85
N ASN A 164 3.64 -9.36 17.82
CA ASN A 164 3.62 -10.22 19.00
C ASN A 164 4.04 -11.64 18.63
N GLU A 165 5.13 -12.13 19.26
CA GLU A 165 5.73 -13.43 18.98
C GLU A 165 4.76 -14.60 19.16
N ASP A 166 3.92 -14.58 20.21
CA ASP A 166 2.97 -15.66 20.46
C ASP A 166 1.86 -15.68 19.40
N ILE A 167 1.33 -14.49 19.07
CA ILE A 167 0.30 -14.36 18.01
C ILE A 167 0.87 -14.79 16.67
N TYR A 168 2.12 -14.41 16.37
CA TYR A 168 2.82 -14.86 15.17
C TYR A 168 2.92 -16.40 15.14
N LYS A 169 3.30 -17.04 16.24
CA LYS A 169 3.38 -18.51 16.33
C LYS A 169 2.02 -19.18 16.13
N PHE A 170 0.96 -18.63 16.74
CA PHE A 170 -0.40 -19.15 16.53
C PHE A 170 -0.82 -19.07 15.06
N PHE A 171 -0.64 -17.90 14.45
CA PHE A 171 -0.98 -17.69 13.05
C PHE A 171 -0.16 -18.57 12.12
N SER A 172 1.16 -18.60 12.28
CA SER A 172 2.06 -19.37 11.40
C SER A 172 1.78 -20.88 11.45
N ASN A 173 1.34 -21.41 12.61
CA ASN A 173 0.90 -22.80 12.75
C ASN A 173 -0.46 -23.07 12.09
N ALA A 174 -1.38 -22.10 12.10
CA ALA A 174 -2.71 -22.23 11.48
C ALA A 174 -2.70 -21.97 9.97
N LEU A 175 -1.74 -21.18 9.49
CA LEU A 175 -1.65 -20.72 8.11
C LEU A 175 -1.70 -21.86 7.07
N PRO A 176 -1.02 -23.02 7.23
CA PRO A 176 -1.12 -24.11 6.29
C PRO A 176 -2.56 -24.61 6.07
N LEU A 177 -3.36 -24.68 7.14
CA LEU A 177 -4.76 -25.12 7.08
C LEU A 177 -5.65 -24.10 6.40
N ILE A 178 -5.45 -22.81 6.71
CA ILE A 178 -6.20 -21.71 6.09
C ILE A 178 -5.88 -21.64 4.59
N SER A 179 -4.60 -21.68 4.25
CA SER A 179 -4.10 -21.62 2.88
C SER A 179 -4.62 -22.78 2.03
N ASP A 180 -4.46 -24.01 2.52
CA ASP A 180 -4.91 -25.22 1.83
C ASP A 180 -6.44 -25.18 1.56
N ALA A 181 -7.22 -24.75 2.54
CA ALA A 181 -8.66 -24.64 2.40
C ALA A 181 -9.07 -23.61 1.34
N LEU A 182 -8.41 -22.44 1.29
CA LEU A 182 -8.65 -21.39 0.29
C LEU A 182 -8.18 -21.83 -1.10
N HIS A 183 -6.95 -22.38 -1.21
CA HIS A 183 -6.38 -22.82 -2.48
C HIS A 183 -7.17 -23.96 -3.12
N LYS A 184 -7.71 -24.91 -2.35
CA LYS A 184 -8.63 -25.95 -2.86
C LYS A 184 -9.90 -25.39 -3.52
N LYS A 185 -10.24 -24.16 -3.21
CA LYS A 185 -11.36 -23.41 -3.80
C LYS A 185 -10.92 -22.37 -4.84
N ASN A 186 -9.65 -22.39 -5.27
CA ASN A 186 -9.02 -21.38 -6.13
C ASN A 186 -9.14 -19.96 -5.59
N LYS A 187 -9.10 -19.80 -4.26
CA LYS A 187 -9.12 -18.51 -3.57
C LYS A 187 -7.72 -18.14 -3.13
N GLN A 188 -7.35 -16.86 -3.29
CA GLN A 188 -6.03 -16.34 -2.91
C GLN A 188 -5.99 -15.88 -1.46
N ILE A 189 -4.81 -15.98 -0.88
CA ILE A 189 -4.50 -15.42 0.43
C ILE A 189 -3.37 -14.40 0.29
N ILE A 190 -3.66 -13.17 0.71
CA ILE A 190 -2.71 -12.07 0.73
C ILE A 190 -2.57 -11.60 2.18
N ILE A 191 -1.39 -11.18 2.59
CA ILE A 191 -1.18 -10.57 3.90
C ILE A 191 -0.53 -9.21 3.77
N THR A 192 -0.84 -8.29 4.70
CA THR A 192 -0.13 -7.03 4.83
C THR A 192 1.06 -7.18 5.76
N LEU A 193 2.18 -6.56 5.43
CA LEU A 193 3.37 -6.51 6.25
C LEU A 193 3.80 -5.06 6.51
N PHE A 194 4.46 -4.84 7.64
CA PHE A 194 5.12 -3.58 7.93
C PHE A 194 6.33 -3.34 7.01
N PRO A 195 6.66 -2.08 6.76
CA PRO A 195 7.94 -1.73 6.16
C PRO A 195 9.08 -1.92 7.18
N TYR A 196 10.31 -1.85 6.69
CA TYR A 196 11.49 -1.71 7.57
C TYR A 196 11.35 -0.47 8.46
N SER A 197 11.57 -0.65 9.76
CA SER A 197 11.49 0.43 10.72
C SER A 197 12.87 0.75 11.29
N GLU A 198 13.22 2.02 11.35
CA GLU A 198 14.39 2.55 12.08
C GLU A 198 14.06 2.84 13.55
N SER A 199 12.77 2.82 13.90
CA SER A 199 12.28 2.89 15.28
C SER A 199 12.22 1.48 15.89
N ASN A 200 12.01 1.40 17.23
CA ASN A 200 11.90 0.12 17.94
C ASN A 200 10.56 -0.60 17.75
N ILE A 201 9.96 -0.51 16.55
CA ILE A 201 8.76 -1.27 16.23
C ILE A 201 9.15 -2.74 16.08
N ILE A 202 8.52 -3.59 16.89
CA ILE A 202 8.71 -5.03 16.81
C ILE A 202 8.12 -5.53 15.49
N ASN A 203 8.89 -6.32 14.73
CA ASN A 203 8.41 -7.02 13.56
C ASN A 203 8.95 -8.45 13.61
N GLU A 204 8.05 -9.41 13.86
CA GLU A 204 8.37 -10.83 13.96
C GLU A 204 8.68 -11.45 12.58
N VAL A 205 8.36 -10.76 11.49
CA VAL A 205 8.62 -11.25 10.14
C VAL A 205 9.97 -10.74 9.65
N ASN A 206 11.01 -11.55 9.85
CA ASN A 206 12.32 -11.39 9.23
C ASN A 206 12.39 -12.14 7.88
N ASP A 207 13.55 -12.17 7.24
CA ASP A 207 13.79 -12.85 5.98
C ASP A 207 13.45 -14.35 6.01
N LYS A 208 13.79 -15.07 7.09
CA LYS A 208 13.50 -16.50 7.26
C LYS A 208 12.01 -16.75 7.44
N ASN A 209 11.36 -15.95 8.27
CA ASN A 209 9.92 -16.02 8.48
C ASN A 209 9.16 -15.66 7.21
N PHE A 210 9.64 -14.69 6.43
CA PHE A 210 9.09 -14.32 5.13
C PHE A 210 9.18 -15.49 4.14
N GLU A 211 10.34 -16.15 4.05
CA GLU A 211 10.53 -17.32 3.21
C GLU A 211 9.59 -18.46 3.61
N TYR A 212 9.47 -18.77 4.92
CA TYR A 212 8.52 -19.77 5.41
C TYR A 212 7.07 -19.45 5.02
N LEU A 213 6.61 -18.24 5.30
CA LEU A 213 5.25 -17.79 4.98
C LEU A 213 4.97 -17.83 3.48
N SER A 214 5.99 -17.60 2.65
CA SER A 214 5.87 -17.59 1.19
C SER A 214 5.41 -18.92 0.60
N ASN A 215 5.54 -20.03 1.32
CA ASN A 215 5.03 -21.33 0.88
C ASN A 215 3.50 -21.42 0.89
N TYR A 216 2.85 -20.53 1.65
CA TYR A 216 1.41 -20.58 1.88
C TYR A 216 0.67 -19.33 1.38
N ILE A 217 1.39 -18.21 1.23
CA ILE A 217 0.83 -16.90 0.84
C ILE A 217 1.04 -16.67 -0.65
N ASP A 218 0.01 -16.17 -1.34
CA ASP A 218 0.11 -15.80 -2.75
C ASP A 218 0.90 -14.51 -2.92
N TYR A 219 0.57 -13.46 -2.14
CA TYR A 219 1.25 -12.17 -2.16
C TYR A 219 1.37 -11.55 -0.77
N PHE A 220 2.43 -10.76 -0.61
CA PHE A 220 2.70 -9.91 0.54
C PHE A 220 2.53 -8.45 0.12
N ASN A 221 1.53 -7.76 0.64
CA ASN A 221 1.43 -6.32 0.50
C ASN A 221 2.28 -5.65 1.59
N ILE A 222 3.44 -5.12 1.24
CA ILE A 222 4.29 -4.39 2.18
C ILE A 222 3.88 -2.92 2.17
N MET A 223 3.47 -2.37 3.30
CA MET A 223 2.95 -1.01 3.44
C MET A 223 4.10 0.03 3.43
N THR A 224 4.76 0.22 2.30
CA THR A 224 5.91 1.12 2.13
C THR A 224 5.50 2.57 1.97
N TYR A 225 4.71 3.07 2.90
CA TYR A 225 4.24 4.46 3.04
C TYR A 225 4.12 4.83 4.53
N ASP A 226 3.76 6.07 4.82
CA ASP A 226 3.71 6.62 6.19
C ASP A 226 5.09 6.60 6.87
N TYR A 227 6.16 6.84 6.11
CA TYR A 227 7.57 6.79 6.56
C TYR A 227 7.82 7.53 7.86
N LEU A 228 7.13 8.66 8.09
CA LEU A 228 7.29 9.45 9.32
C LEU A 228 6.95 8.67 10.60
N GLN A 229 6.16 7.60 10.50
CA GLN A 229 5.83 6.73 11.64
C GLN A 229 6.94 5.71 11.94
N TYR A 230 7.77 5.39 10.94
CA TYR A 230 8.79 4.34 10.98
C TYR A 230 10.22 4.89 11.06
N SER A 231 10.40 6.18 10.79
CA SER A 231 11.71 6.86 10.88
C SER A 231 12.09 7.16 12.33
N ASN A 232 13.37 7.13 12.62
CA ASN A 232 13.89 7.60 13.90
C ASN A 232 13.99 9.13 13.90
N GLN A 233 12.97 9.80 14.40
CA GLN A 233 12.85 11.26 14.39
C GLN A 233 13.92 11.98 15.19
N GLU A 234 14.58 11.32 16.16
CA GLU A 234 15.60 11.91 17.02
C GLU A 234 16.94 12.11 16.28
N ASN A 235 17.25 11.29 15.30
CA ASN A 235 18.48 11.33 14.52
C ASN A 235 18.36 12.10 13.20
N ASP A 236 17.16 12.52 12.84
CA ASP A 236 16.89 13.20 11.57
C ASP A 236 17.07 14.72 11.74
N THR A 237 18.34 15.16 11.67
CA THR A 237 18.76 16.57 11.77
C THR A 237 18.39 17.38 10.53
N GLU A 238 18.06 16.72 9.44
CA GLU A 238 17.57 17.32 8.21
C GLU A 238 16.05 17.26 8.17
N ASN A 239 15.41 18.36 7.74
CA ASN A 239 13.96 18.50 7.60
C ASN A 239 13.39 17.56 6.49
N ASN A 240 13.61 16.25 6.62
CA ASN A 240 13.21 15.23 5.65
C ASN A 240 11.76 14.86 5.90
N PHE A 241 10.85 15.55 5.22
CA PHE A 241 9.43 15.25 5.23
C PHE A 241 9.11 14.43 3.99
N PHE A 242 8.97 13.10 4.15
CA PHE A 242 8.63 12.18 3.06
C PHE A 242 7.53 11.21 3.51
N ASN A 243 6.73 10.74 2.55
CA ASN A 243 5.69 9.75 2.80
C ASN A 243 6.18 8.32 2.51
N ALA A 244 6.87 8.12 1.39
CA ALA A 244 7.31 6.80 0.93
C ALA A 244 8.67 6.88 0.21
N PRO A 245 9.75 7.37 0.85
CA PRO A 245 11.02 7.64 0.17
C PRO A 245 11.62 6.39 -0.46
N LEU A 246 12.06 6.50 -1.73
CA LEU A 246 12.48 5.35 -2.54
C LEU A 246 13.69 4.61 -1.93
N ASN A 247 14.62 5.31 -1.30
CA ASN A 247 15.75 4.70 -0.60
C ASN A 247 15.31 3.83 0.60
N TRP A 248 14.28 4.24 1.35
CA TRP A 248 13.69 3.45 2.42
C TRP A 248 12.88 2.26 1.89
N ILE A 249 12.14 2.45 0.78
CA ILE A 249 11.48 1.36 0.06
C ILE A 249 12.50 0.28 -0.30
N LYS A 250 13.66 0.67 -0.87
CA LYS A 250 14.74 -0.27 -1.21
C LYS A 250 15.25 -1.03 0.00
N LYS A 251 15.51 -0.34 1.11
CA LYS A 251 15.90 -0.97 2.39
C LYS A 251 14.85 -1.98 2.86
N THR A 252 13.56 -1.64 2.73
CA THR A 252 12.46 -2.52 3.12
C THR A 252 12.44 -3.81 2.29
N ILE A 253 12.60 -3.72 0.98
CA ILE A 253 12.63 -4.91 0.12
C ILE A 253 13.87 -5.78 0.42
N ASP A 254 15.03 -5.15 0.62
CA ASP A 254 16.25 -5.86 0.96
C ASP A 254 16.21 -6.49 2.38
N TYR A 255 15.43 -5.94 3.31
CA TYR A 255 15.18 -6.53 4.63
C TYR A 255 14.45 -7.88 4.52
N TYR A 256 13.42 -7.98 3.68
CA TYR A 256 12.65 -9.21 3.50
C TYR A 256 13.30 -10.21 2.55
N VAL A 257 14.02 -9.73 1.53
CA VAL A 257 14.65 -10.57 0.50
C VAL A 257 16.10 -10.14 0.24
N PRO A 258 17.01 -10.29 1.24
CA PRO A 258 18.39 -9.79 1.14
C PRO A 258 19.18 -10.43 -0.01
N ASN A 259 18.86 -11.67 -0.37
CA ASN A 259 19.57 -12.43 -1.41
C ASN A 259 19.00 -12.24 -2.82
N ASN A 260 18.08 -11.31 -3.01
CA ASN A 260 17.42 -11.06 -4.30
C ASN A 260 16.78 -12.32 -4.93
N ASN A 261 16.27 -13.24 -4.13
CA ASN A 261 15.58 -14.42 -4.60
C ASN A 261 14.35 -14.01 -5.42
N THR A 262 14.41 -14.21 -6.73
CA THR A 262 13.38 -13.78 -7.68
C THR A 262 12.02 -14.43 -7.40
N ASN A 263 11.96 -15.65 -6.87
CA ASN A 263 10.70 -16.30 -6.54
C ASN A 263 10.01 -15.63 -5.34
N LEU A 264 10.79 -15.17 -4.36
CA LEU A 264 10.27 -14.41 -3.22
C LEU A 264 9.89 -12.99 -3.63
N LEU A 265 10.72 -12.31 -4.44
CA LEU A 265 10.45 -10.98 -4.94
C LEU A 265 9.12 -10.91 -5.74
N LYS A 266 8.82 -11.92 -6.54
CA LYS A 266 7.55 -12.03 -7.28
C LYS A 266 6.31 -12.17 -6.41
N LYS A 267 6.46 -12.43 -5.13
CA LYS A 267 5.35 -12.46 -4.17
C LYS A 267 5.10 -11.12 -3.49
N ILE A 268 5.94 -10.12 -3.70
CA ILE A 268 5.82 -8.80 -3.08
C ILE A 268 4.96 -7.89 -3.94
N LEU A 269 3.92 -7.31 -3.33
CA LEU A 269 3.21 -6.14 -3.83
C LEU A 269 3.73 -4.92 -3.07
N LEU A 270 4.34 -3.99 -3.80
CA LEU A 270 4.88 -2.76 -3.23
C LEU A 270 3.73 -1.82 -2.87
N GLY A 271 3.55 -1.53 -1.58
CA GLY A 271 2.52 -0.62 -1.11
C GLY A 271 2.84 0.83 -1.49
N LEU A 272 1.92 1.52 -2.16
CA LEU A 272 2.07 2.90 -2.58
C LEU A 272 0.89 3.75 -2.09
N PRO A 273 1.14 4.95 -1.54
CA PRO A 273 0.07 5.82 -1.07
C PRO A 273 -0.55 6.61 -2.23
N PHE A 274 -1.88 6.81 -2.18
CA PHE A 274 -2.57 7.86 -2.92
C PHE A 274 -2.93 9.05 -2.03
N HIS A 275 -2.53 9.02 -0.77
CA HIS A 275 -2.64 10.10 0.17
C HIS A 275 -1.28 10.75 0.45
N GLY A 276 -1.32 11.93 0.99
CA GLY A 276 -0.16 12.65 1.48
C GLY A 276 -0.40 13.22 2.88
N TYR A 277 0.43 14.18 3.24
CA TYR A 277 0.36 14.86 4.53
C TYR A 277 0.60 16.37 4.37
N ILE A 278 -0.05 17.15 5.21
CA ILE A 278 0.30 18.53 5.50
C ILE A 278 0.77 18.60 6.95
N ILE A 279 1.97 19.13 7.20
CA ILE A 279 2.68 18.98 8.47
C ILE A 279 3.22 20.35 8.88
N GLU A 280 3.09 20.74 10.14
CA GLU A 280 3.78 21.92 10.68
C GLU A 280 5.31 21.66 10.68
N LYS A 281 6.08 22.55 10.05
CA LYS A 281 7.53 22.38 9.89
C LYS A 281 8.25 22.20 11.22
N ASN A 282 7.79 22.84 12.29
CA ASN A 282 8.38 22.83 13.60
C ASN A 282 7.88 21.72 14.54
N ASP A 283 6.85 20.99 14.14
CA ASP A 283 6.30 19.86 14.92
C ASP A 283 5.71 18.79 14.00
N ARG A 284 6.51 17.79 13.66
CA ARG A 284 6.13 16.69 12.76
C ARG A 284 4.92 15.88 13.23
N ARG A 285 4.57 15.96 14.52
CA ARG A 285 3.40 15.27 15.09
C ARG A 285 2.12 16.03 14.81
N LYS A 286 2.21 17.31 14.41
CA LYS A 286 1.08 18.13 14.01
C LYS A 286 0.93 18.07 12.50
N GLY A 287 0.32 17.00 12.03
CA GLY A 287 0.01 16.80 10.63
C GLY A 287 -1.41 16.27 10.42
N SER A 288 -1.93 16.47 9.25
CA SER A 288 -3.20 15.92 8.80
C SER A 288 -3.04 15.21 7.46
N ILE A 289 -3.88 14.19 7.25
CA ILE A 289 -3.92 13.48 5.96
C ILE A 289 -4.38 14.46 4.87
N LEU A 290 -3.64 14.43 3.77
CA LEU A 290 -3.87 15.19 2.56
C LEU A 290 -4.39 14.24 1.48
N ASP A 291 -5.67 14.37 1.15
CA ASP A 291 -6.27 13.71 0.00
C ASP A 291 -6.22 14.62 -1.23
N SER A 292 -6.68 14.12 -2.38
CA SER A 292 -6.66 14.88 -3.63
C SER A 292 -7.38 16.23 -3.55
N ASP A 293 -8.52 16.28 -2.88
CA ASP A 293 -9.35 17.47 -2.85
C ASP A 293 -8.68 18.58 -2.00
N LYS A 294 -8.14 18.21 -0.84
CA LYS A 294 -7.36 19.12 0.00
C LYS A 294 -6.05 19.54 -0.66
N TYR A 295 -5.41 18.60 -1.38
CA TYR A 295 -4.18 18.91 -2.10
C TYR A 295 -4.41 19.93 -3.21
N GLU A 296 -5.47 19.77 -4.01
CA GLU A 296 -5.87 20.74 -5.03
C GLU A 296 -6.12 22.14 -4.41
N MET A 297 -6.89 22.19 -3.33
CA MET A 297 -7.13 23.44 -2.61
C MET A 297 -5.82 24.08 -2.13
N PHE A 298 -4.93 23.29 -1.55
CA PHE A 298 -3.64 23.77 -1.03
C PHE A 298 -2.74 24.29 -2.16
N VAL A 299 -2.54 23.52 -3.22
CA VAL A 299 -1.67 23.89 -4.35
C VAL A 299 -2.13 25.17 -5.04
N ASN A 300 -3.44 25.43 -5.09
CA ASN A 300 -3.99 26.65 -5.67
C ASN A 300 -3.72 27.92 -4.83
N THR A 301 -3.29 27.76 -3.57
CA THR A 301 -2.96 28.90 -2.68
C THR A 301 -1.47 29.26 -2.70
N ILE A 302 -0.64 28.52 -3.40
CA ILE A 302 0.82 28.71 -3.43
C ILE A 302 1.32 28.84 -4.86
N ASP A 303 2.37 29.68 -5.02
CA ASP A 303 3.02 29.93 -6.32
C ASP A 303 4.46 29.40 -6.37
N GLU A 304 5.04 29.09 -5.22
CA GLU A 304 6.44 28.67 -5.06
C GLU A 304 6.56 27.54 -4.03
N GLY A 305 7.79 27.07 -3.84
CA GLY A 305 8.14 26.16 -2.75
C GLY A 305 8.16 24.67 -3.12
N LEU A 306 7.90 24.32 -4.38
CA LEU A 306 8.05 22.95 -4.84
C LEU A 306 9.53 22.52 -4.88
N LYS A 307 9.83 21.39 -4.26
CA LYS A 307 11.17 20.81 -4.23
C LYS A 307 11.10 19.32 -4.55
N TRP A 308 12.01 18.86 -5.38
CA TRP A 308 12.24 17.44 -5.63
C TRP A 308 13.47 16.96 -4.86
N ASP A 309 13.35 15.81 -4.20
CA ASP A 309 14.48 15.11 -3.60
C ASP A 309 14.87 13.91 -4.45
N GLU A 310 16.13 13.89 -4.91
CA GLU A 310 16.64 12.87 -5.84
C GLU A 310 16.84 11.49 -5.18
N ILE A 311 16.99 11.44 -3.86
CA ILE A 311 17.22 10.21 -3.09
C ILE A 311 15.89 9.59 -2.69
N ALA A 312 14.99 10.42 -2.16
CA ALA A 312 13.64 10.02 -1.81
C ALA A 312 12.75 9.84 -3.03
N CYS A 313 13.06 10.52 -4.15
CA CYS A 313 12.21 10.61 -5.33
C CYS A 313 10.79 11.06 -4.96
N GLU A 314 10.72 12.14 -4.19
CA GLU A 314 9.46 12.76 -3.76
C GLU A 314 9.51 14.28 -3.95
N HIS A 315 8.33 14.85 -4.23
CA HIS A 315 8.11 16.26 -4.16
C HIS A 315 7.61 16.67 -2.78
N THR A 316 8.14 17.78 -2.27
CA THR A 316 7.63 18.48 -1.10
C THR A 316 7.29 19.91 -1.48
N ILE A 317 6.27 20.49 -0.86
CA ILE A 317 5.87 21.87 -1.05
C ILE A 317 5.96 22.59 0.28
N ILE A 318 6.77 23.65 0.34
CA ILE A 318 6.91 24.48 1.53
C ILE A 318 6.00 25.68 1.37
N GLY A 319 5.13 25.88 2.34
CA GLY A 319 4.16 26.98 2.31
C GLY A 319 3.86 27.52 3.70
N LYS A 320 2.81 28.35 3.77
CA LYS A 320 2.30 28.86 5.04
C LYS A 320 0.80 28.63 5.13
N GLU A 321 0.35 28.16 6.28
CA GLU A 321 -1.05 28.07 6.64
C GLU A 321 -1.27 28.69 8.01
N ASN A 322 -2.22 29.63 8.11
CA ASN A 322 -2.49 30.36 9.38
C ASN A 322 -1.22 30.95 10.05
N ASN A 323 -0.33 31.55 9.27
CA ASN A 323 0.98 32.10 9.68
C ASN A 323 1.98 31.06 10.23
N LYS A 324 1.75 29.78 10.05
CA LYS A 324 2.69 28.70 10.39
C LYS A 324 3.36 28.18 9.13
N ASP A 325 4.65 27.92 9.23
CA ASP A 325 5.38 27.24 8.17
C ASP A 325 4.95 25.76 8.13
N ILE A 326 4.51 25.32 6.96
CA ILE A 326 4.05 23.95 6.71
C ILE A 326 4.81 23.32 5.57
N VAL A 327 4.83 21.99 5.58
CA VAL A 327 5.31 21.16 4.47
C VAL A 327 4.16 20.27 4.03
N ALA A 328 3.80 20.32 2.76
CA ALA A 328 2.88 19.40 2.14
C ALA A 328 3.66 18.35 1.34
N ILE A 329 3.29 17.10 1.51
CA ILE A 329 3.82 15.94 0.81
C ILE A 329 2.64 15.24 0.16
N TYR A 330 2.67 15.09 -1.15
CA TYR A 330 1.62 14.36 -1.87
C TYR A 330 2.25 13.70 -3.10
N PRO A 331 1.85 12.46 -3.45
CA PRO A 331 2.42 11.78 -4.60
C PRO A 331 2.19 12.56 -5.90
N THR A 332 3.14 12.46 -6.81
CA THR A 332 3.07 13.04 -8.15
C THR A 332 3.28 11.96 -9.20
N ARG A 333 3.08 12.25 -10.47
CA ARG A 333 3.39 11.27 -11.54
C ARG A 333 4.83 10.80 -11.50
N ASP A 334 5.79 11.68 -11.20
CA ASP A 334 7.21 11.30 -11.13
C ASP A 334 7.48 10.39 -9.93
N PHE A 335 6.80 10.62 -8.80
CA PHE A 335 6.81 9.70 -7.67
C PHE A 335 6.42 8.27 -8.12
N PHE A 336 5.34 8.11 -8.90
CA PHE A 336 4.92 6.79 -9.39
C PHE A 336 5.89 6.22 -10.41
N LYS A 337 6.35 7.00 -11.40
CA LYS A 337 7.33 6.54 -12.40
C LYS A 337 8.54 5.88 -11.78
N GLU A 338 9.15 6.50 -10.77
CA GLU A 338 10.32 5.95 -10.11
C GLU A 338 10.03 4.65 -9.36
N ARG A 339 8.88 4.53 -8.71
CA ARG A 339 8.50 3.33 -7.94
C ARG A 339 8.03 2.19 -8.83
N LEU A 340 7.31 2.48 -9.88
CA LEU A 340 6.91 1.49 -10.89
C LEU A 340 8.14 0.96 -11.63
N LYS A 341 9.06 1.85 -12.03
CA LYS A 341 10.34 1.46 -12.60
C LYS A 341 11.14 0.55 -11.64
N TYR A 342 11.25 0.92 -10.36
CA TYR A 342 11.92 0.09 -9.35
C TYR A 342 11.26 -1.28 -9.21
N SER A 343 9.93 -1.34 -9.16
CA SER A 343 9.18 -2.60 -9.08
C SER A 343 9.47 -3.51 -10.27
N LEU A 344 9.50 -2.97 -11.49
CA LEU A 344 9.82 -3.70 -12.71
C LEU A 344 11.28 -4.19 -12.72
N ASP A 345 12.23 -3.31 -12.43
CA ASP A 345 13.67 -3.61 -12.43
C ASP A 345 14.02 -4.69 -11.36
N LYS A 346 13.41 -4.59 -10.18
CA LYS A 346 13.59 -5.55 -9.08
C LYS A 346 12.80 -6.85 -9.30
N LYS A 347 11.89 -6.89 -10.30
CA LYS A 347 10.99 -8.01 -10.62
C LYS A 347 10.06 -8.38 -9.46
N LEU A 348 9.49 -7.39 -8.82
CA LEU A 348 8.46 -7.60 -7.79
C LEU A 348 7.19 -8.19 -8.42
N GLY A 349 6.29 -8.75 -7.61
CA GLY A 349 5.00 -9.26 -8.08
C GLY A 349 4.08 -8.18 -8.61
N GLY A 350 4.21 -6.97 -8.05
CA GLY A 350 3.39 -5.83 -8.46
C GLY A 350 3.38 -4.72 -7.43
N ILE A 351 2.28 -3.97 -7.43
CA ILE A 351 2.01 -2.85 -6.51
C ILE A 351 0.66 -3.01 -5.81
N ALA A 352 0.50 -2.32 -4.68
CA ALA A 352 -0.76 -2.20 -3.96
C ALA A 352 -0.99 -0.74 -3.55
N ILE A 353 -2.13 -0.16 -3.95
CA ILE A 353 -2.42 1.26 -3.77
C ILE A 353 -3.35 1.49 -2.59
N TRP A 354 -2.91 2.24 -1.58
CA TRP A 354 -3.70 2.70 -0.45
C TRP A 354 -3.97 4.20 -0.52
N ASP A 355 -5.22 4.68 -0.62
CA ASP A 355 -6.36 4.03 -1.25
C ASP A 355 -6.76 4.85 -2.49
N ILE A 356 -7.40 4.19 -3.45
CA ILE A 356 -7.72 4.77 -4.77
C ILE A 356 -8.52 6.07 -4.62
N GLY A 357 -9.41 6.18 -3.64
CA GLY A 357 -10.25 7.35 -3.42
C GLY A 357 -9.49 8.62 -3.02
N ASN A 358 -8.25 8.50 -2.57
CA ASN A 358 -7.41 9.63 -2.18
C ASN A 358 -6.59 10.23 -3.33
N GLY A 359 -6.54 9.54 -4.48
CA GLY A 359 -5.72 9.93 -5.62
C GLY A 359 -6.38 10.93 -6.57
N ILE A 360 -5.57 11.50 -7.44
CA ILE A 360 -6.02 12.26 -8.62
C ILE A 360 -6.09 11.35 -9.84
N GLU A 361 -6.99 11.64 -10.78
CA GLU A 361 -7.21 10.80 -11.96
C GLU A 361 -5.97 10.69 -12.86
N ASN A 362 -5.17 11.74 -12.91
CA ASN A 362 -3.97 11.80 -13.73
C ASN A 362 -2.93 10.72 -13.36
N PHE A 363 -2.96 10.18 -12.11
CA PHE A 363 -2.07 9.09 -11.71
C PHE A 363 -2.31 7.83 -12.54
N MET A 364 -3.53 7.63 -13.05
CA MET A 364 -3.87 6.48 -13.89
C MET A 364 -3.10 6.42 -15.21
N ASN A 365 -2.44 7.52 -15.63
CA ASN A 365 -1.54 7.51 -16.77
C ASN A 365 -0.27 6.67 -16.56
N GLU A 366 0.09 6.38 -15.31
CA GLU A 366 1.29 5.62 -14.99
C GLU A 366 1.01 4.10 -14.84
N PHE A 367 -0.27 3.72 -14.71
CA PHE A 367 -0.70 2.32 -14.48
C PHE A 367 -1.18 1.57 -15.70
#